data_a6b5a1f19eb25f7c6ee7718df186d1f4
#
_entry.id   a6b5a1f19eb25f7c6ee7718df186d1f4
#
_cell.length_a   1.000
_cell.length_b   1.000
_cell.length_c   1.000
_cell.angle_alpha   90.00
_cell.angle_beta   90.00
_cell.angle_gamma   90.00
#
_symmetry.space_group_name_H-M   'P 1'
#
loop_
_entity.id
_entity.type
_entity.pdbx_description
1 polymer ?
#
loop_
_entity_poly.entity_id
_entity_poly.type
_entity_poly.pdbx_seq_one_letter_code
_entity_poly.pdbx_strand_id
1 'polypeptide(L)'
;ENGVTYNVYADPSGSDRPWALDPLPLIIAPEEWAKVSTAVAQRAKLLNAMLADLYGDQTLLSEGLLPPSLVFGQHGYLWPCRGIKPIGGIWLHNYAVDLARSPDGQWWVIADRTQAPSGAGYALENRLVVSQVFPEMFRDLHVQHLADFFHDQQDGLAALAPVEGDEQPHIVLLTPGPYNETYFEHAYLSRYLGFPLVEGQDLTGRGETLYLKTLRGL
;
A
#
# COMPACT_ATOMS: atom_id res chain seq x y z
N GLU A 1 -12.89 11.09 -19.94
CA GLU A 1 -11.49 10.97 -19.44
C GLU A 1 -11.44 11.52 -18.02
N ASN A 2 -11.19 10.67 -17.02
CA ASN A 2 -11.23 11.07 -15.61
C ASN A 2 -9.90 11.72 -15.14
N GLY A 3 -8.99 12.07 -16.07
CA GLY A 3 -7.71 12.71 -15.74
C GLY A 3 -6.71 11.78 -15.03
N VAL A 4 -6.89 10.46 -15.15
CA VAL A 4 -5.98 9.46 -14.58
C VAL A 4 -4.66 9.46 -15.34
N THR A 5 -3.56 9.66 -14.64
CA THR A 5 -2.22 9.70 -15.24
C THR A 5 -1.22 8.83 -14.47
N TYR A 6 -0.24 8.35 -15.21
CA TYR A 6 0.98 7.76 -14.65
C TYR A 6 2.16 8.42 -15.38
N ASN A 7 2.80 9.36 -14.72
CA ASN A 7 3.75 10.26 -15.38
C ASN A 7 5.19 9.81 -15.17
N VAL A 8 5.81 9.30 -16.23
CA VAL A 8 7.24 8.95 -16.21
C VAL A 8 8.05 10.18 -16.65
N TYR A 9 8.47 11.02 -15.70
CA TYR A 9 9.17 12.27 -15.96
C TYR A 9 10.53 12.10 -16.65
N ALA A 10 11.12 10.91 -16.59
CA ALA A 10 12.36 10.57 -17.30
C ALA A 10 12.13 10.08 -18.74
N ASP A 11 10.87 9.96 -19.19
CA ASP A 11 10.56 9.48 -20.54
C ASP A 11 10.82 10.58 -21.57
N PRO A 12 11.70 10.35 -22.58
CA PRO A 12 11.97 11.31 -23.63
C PRO A 12 10.76 11.69 -24.49
N SER A 13 9.73 10.86 -24.50
CA SER A 13 8.48 11.10 -25.25
C SER A 13 7.50 12.04 -24.54
N GLY A 14 7.81 12.46 -23.34
CA GLY A 14 7.00 13.37 -22.52
C GLY A 14 6.44 12.73 -21.26
N SER A 15 6.15 13.58 -20.26
CA SER A 15 5.65 13.14 -18.94
C SER A 15 4.15 12.87 -18.92
N ASP A 16 3.38 13.47 -19.83
CA ASP A 16 1.92 13.34 -19.88
C ASP A 16 1.50 11.99 -20.47
N ARG A 17 1.46 11.00 -19.61
CA ARG A 17 1.05 9.65 -19.98
C ARG A 17 -0.33 9.34 -19.40
N PRO A 18 -1.40 9.35 -20.22
CA PRO A 18 -2.71 8.95 -19.77
C PRO A 18 -2.72 7.47 -19.38
N TRP A 19 -3.47 7.14 -18.35
CA TRP A 19 -3.67 5.76 -17.93
C TRP A 19 -4.48 5.00 -18.97
N ALA A 20 -3.88 3.98 -19.58
CA ALA A 20 -4.55 3.11 -20.53
C ALA A 20 -5.23 1.95 -19.79
N LEU A 21 -6.56 1.88 -19.89
CA LEU A 21 -7.37 0.80 -19.32
C LEU A 21 -7.92 -0.07 -20.45
N ASP A 22 -7.66 -1.38 -20.38
CA ASP A 22 -8.32 -2.36 -21.25
C ASP A 22 -9.81 -2.44 -20.86
N PRO A 23 -10.73 -2.24 -21.78
CA PRO A 23 -12.16 -2.32 -21.50
C PRO A 23 -12.63 -3.74 -21.14
N LEU A 24 -11.86 -4.79 -21.50
CA LEU A 24 -12.23 -6.17 -21.20
C LEU A 24 -11.57 -6.62 -19.88
N PRO A 25 -12.33 -6.69 -18.77
CA PRO A 25 -11.77 -7.07 -17.48
C PRO A 25 -11.44 -8.57 -17.43
N LEU A 26 -10.34 -8.92 -16.79
CA LEU A 26 -10.06 -10.29 -16.39
C LEU A 26 -11.00 -10.66 -15.22
N ILE A 27 -11.82 -11.68 -15.44
CA ILE A 27 -12.73 -12.19 -14.41
C ILE A 27 -12.02 -13.31 -13.65
N ILE A 28 -11.90 -13.16 -12.33
CA ILE A 28 -11.34 -14.16 -11.42
C ILE A 28 -12.50 -14.78 -10.64
N ALA A 29 -12.69 -16.08 -10.78
CA ALA A 29 -13.77 -16.79 -10.09
C ALA A 29 -13.58 -16.77 -8.55
N PRO A 30 -14.67 -16.82 -7.76
CA PRO A 30 -14.61 -16.76 -6.29
C PRO A 30 -13.70 -17.84 -5.67
N GLU A 31 -13.74 -19.05 -6.17
CA GLU A 31 -12.93 -20.17 -5.67
C GLU A 31 -11.45 -19.99 -5.98
N GLU A 32 -11.14 -19.41 -7.13
CA GLU A 32 -9.77 -19.06 -7.51
C GLU A 32 -9.25 -17.92 -6.64
N TRP A 33 -10.06 -16.86 -6.46
CA TRP A 33 -9.72 -15.74 -5.62
C TRP A 33 -9.50 -16.13 -4.15
N ALA A 34 -10.34 -17.01 -3.60
CA ALA A 34 -10.20 -17.52 -2.24
C ALA A 34 -8.85 -18.21 -2.00
N LYS A 35 -8.37 -18.98 -2.98
CA LYS A 35 -7.05 -19.63 -2.91
C LYS A 35 -5.93 -18.61 -2.96
N VAL A 36 -5.99 -17.68 -3.91
CA VAL A 36 -4.98 -16.62 -4.08
C VAL A 36 -4.91 -15.74 -2.83
N SER A 37 -6.04 -15.23 -2.35
CA SER A 37 -6.09 -14.35 -1.19
C SER A 37 -5.58 -15.03 0.08
N THR A 38 -5.92 -16.32 0.30
CA THR A 38 -5.41 -17.10 1.43
C THR A 38 -3.88 -17.26 1.36
N ALA A 39 -3.34 -17.57 0.19
CA ALA A 39 -1.90 -17.73 -0.01
C ALA A 39 -1.15 -16.41 0.17
N VAL A 40 -1.69 -15.30 -0.35
CA VAL A 40 -1.13 -13.96 -0.19
C VAL A 40 -1.16 -13.52 1.29
N ALA A 41 -2.25 -13.79 2.00
CA ALA A 41 -2.35 -13.50 3.43
C ALA A 41 -1.34 -14.31 4.27
N GLN A 42 -1.12 -15.58 3.94
CA GLN A 42 -0.09 -16.40 4.58
C GLN A 42 1.31 -15.82 4.34
N ARG A 43 1.60 -15.38 3.11
CA ARG A 43 2.87 -14.76 2.75
C ARG A 43 3.10 -13.44 3.49
N ALA A 44 2.09 -12.59 3.59
CA ALA A 44 2.15 -11.36 4.38
C ALA A 44 2.47 -11.63 5.87
N LYS A 45 1.84 -12.65 6.46
CA LYS A 45 2.13 -13.07 7.85
C LYS A 45 3.58 -13.54 8.02
N LEU A 46 4.11 -14.32 7.05
CA LEU A 46 5.50 -14.74 7.06
C LEU A 46 6.44 -13.54 7.01
N LEU A 47 6.23 -12.61 6.08
CA LEU A 47 7.06 -11.41 5.94
C LEU A 47 6.99 -10.51 7.19
N ASN A 48 5.82 -10.38 7.80
CA ASN A 48 5.68 -9.68 9.08
C ASN A 48 6.48 -10.36 10.20
N ALA A 49 6.46 -11.68 10.29
CA ALA A 49 7.25 -12.44 11.28
C ALA A 49 8.75 -12.30 11.02
N MET A 50 9.18 -12.30 9.76
CA MET A 50 10.59 -12.04 9.41
C MET A 50 11.03 -10.63 9.83
N LEU A 51 10.21 -9.60 9.61
CA LEU A 51 10.51 -8.25 10.08
C LEU A 51 10.60 -8.19 11.60
N ALA A 52 9.67 -8.84 12.30
CA ALA A 52 9.70 -8.91 13.77
C ALA A 52 10.99 -9.56 14.30
N ASP A 53 11.47 -10.62 13.67
CA ASP A 53 12.73 -11.27 14.01
C ASP A 53 13.94 -10.38 13.69
N LEU A 54 13.99 -9.79 12.50
CA LEU A 54 15.12 -8.97 12.03
C LEU A 54 15.32 -7.70 12.86
N TYR A 55 14.25 -7.10 13.36
CA TYR A 55 14.31 -5.95 14.28
C TYR A 55 14.32 -6.35 15.76
N GLY A 56 14.14 -7.65 16.07
CA GLY A 56 14.16 -8.24 17.41
C GLY A 56 15.38 -9.12 17.66
N ASP A 57 15.13 -10.41 17.85
CA ASP A 57 16.12 -11.39 18.31
C ASP A 57 17.13 -11.82 17.22
N GLN A 58 16.81 -11.57 15.95
CA GLN A 58 17.67 -11.88 14.80
C GLN A 58 18.01 -13.38 14.67
N THR A 59 17.07 -14.25 14.99
CA THR A 59 17.22 -15.70 14.93
C THR A 59 17.54 -16.18 13.51
N LEU A 60 16.88 -15.58 12.49
CA LEU A 60 17.14 -15.88 11.09
C LEU A 60 18.60 -15.67 10.68
N LEU A 61 19.26 -14.66 11.30
CA LEU A 61 20.66 -14.37 11.04
C LEU A 61 21.59 -15.27 11.86
N SER A 62 21.31 -15.46 13.15
CA SER A 62 22.13 -16.26 14.06
C SER A 62 22.15 -17.75 13.71
N GLU A 63 21.05 -18.28 13.17
CA GLU A 63 20.95 -19.65 12.69
C GLU A 63 21.43 -19.82 11.23
N GLY A 64 21.84 -18.74 10.56
CA GLY A 64 22.36 -18.77 9.21
C GLY A 64 21.30 -19.03 8.13
N LEU A 65 20.02 -18.87 8.46
CA LEU A 65 18.90 -19.02 7.51
C LEU A 65 18.82 -17.86 6.52
N LEU A 66 19.30 -16.68 6.93
CA LEU A 66 19.38 -15.49 6.10
C LEU A 66 20.79 -14.88 6.18
N PRO A 67 21.47 -14.65 5.04
CA PRO A 67 22.78 -14.01 5.04
C PRO A 67 22.71 -12.57 5.58
N PRO A 68 23.54 -12.16 6.54
CA PRO A 68 23.54 -10.80 7.10
C PRO A 68 23.71 -9.71 6.06
N SER A 69 24.43 -9.96 4.96
CA SER A 69 24.63 -9.01 3.87
C SER A 69 23.35 -8.64 3.13
N LEU A 70 22.36 -9.54 3.08
CA LEU A 70 21.05 -9.25 2.48
C LEU A 70 20.23 -8.27 3.33
N VAL A 71 20.47 -8.20 4.63
CA VAL A 71 19.79 -7.31 5.55
C VAL A 71 20.58 -6.02 5.74
N PHE A 72 21.80 -6.13 6.23
CA PHE A 72 22.61 -4.97 6.63
C PHE A 72 23.33 -4.28 5.47
N GLY A 73 23.44 -4.94 4.31
CA GLY A 73 23.95 -4.34 3.09
C GLY A 73 22.91 -3.46 2.35
N GLN A 74 21.68 -3.40 2.83
CA GLN A 74 20.61 -2.62 2.22
C GLN A 74 20.34 -1.32 3.01
N HIS A 75 20.14 -0.23 2.26
CA HIS A 75 19.80 1.07 2.87
C HIS A 75 18.41 1.07 3.54
N GLY A 76 17.55 0.10 3.22
CA GLY A 76 16.21 -0.02 3.80
C GLY A 76 16.19 -0.54 5.24
N TYR A 77 17.29 -1.09 5.77
CA TYR A 77 17.35 -1.50 7.17
C TYR A 77 17.59 -0.30 8.08
N LEU A 78 16.61 -0.01 8.94
CA LEU A 78 16.63 1.16 9.81
C LEU A 78 17.17 0.78 11.19
N TRP A 79 18.48 0.93 11.42
CA TRP A 79 19.15 0.62 12.68
C TRP A 79 18.49 1.20 13.94
N PRO A 80 17.98 2.44 13.94
CA PRO A 80 17.29 3.01 15.11
C PRO A 80 16.01 2.28 15.50
N CYS A 81 15.42 1.49 14.59
CA CYS A 81 14.19 0.74 14.83
C CYS A 81 14.45 -0.64 15.47
N ARG A 82 15.72 -1.02 15.69
CA ARG A 82 16.03 -2.29 16.34
C ARG A 82 15.57 -2.28 17.80
N GLY A 83 14.86 -3.33 18.20
CA GLY A 83 14.32 -3.48 19.55
C GLY A 83 13.02 -2.71 19.81
N ILE A 84 12.50 -1.95 18.83
CA ILE A 84 11.19 -1.33 18.93
C ILE A 84 10.14 -2.46 18.88
N LYS A 85 9.08 -2.28 19.65
CA LYS A 85 7.90 -3.15 19.60
C LYS A 85 6.73 -2.36 19.04
N PRO A 86 6.35 -2.61 17.77
CA PRO A 86 5.22 -1.91 17.18
C PRO A 86 3.91 -2.31 17.85
N ILE A 87 2.94 -1.41 17.80
CA ILE A 87 1.59 -1.63 18.32
C ILE A 87 1.00 -2.87 17.66
N GLY A 88 0.43 -3.78 18.45
CA GLY A 88 -0.15 -5.03 17.96
C GLY A 88 0.85 -6.03 17.36
N GLY A 89 2.16 -5.77 17.40
CA GLY A 89 3.18 -6.62 16.77
C GLY A 89 3.17 -6.59 15.24
N ILE A 90 2.52 -5.57 14.65
CA ILE A 90 2.37 -5.44 13.20
C ILE A 90 3.49 -4.54 12.67
N TRP A 91 4.36 -5.11 11.86
CA TRP A 91 5.44 -4.43 11.15
C TRP A 91 5.08 -4.08 9.72
N LEU A 92 4.25 -4.92 9.10
CA LEU A 92 3.84 -4.83 7.70
C LEU A 92 2.36 -4.42 7.62
N HIS A 93 2.10 -3.11 7.54
CA HIS A 93 0.74 -2.56 7.53
C HIS A 93 0.10 -2.58 6.15
N ASN A 94 0.88 -2.36 5.10
CA ASN A 94 0.46 -2.45 3.71
C ASN A 94 1.37 -3.41 2.96
N TYR A 95 0.76 -4.35 2.27
CA TYR A 95 1.45 -5.34 1.46
C TYR A 95 0.75 -5.49 0.12
N ALA A 96 1.52 -5.46 -0.94
CA ALA A 96 1.06 -5.83 -2.26
C ALA A 96 1.98 -6.89 -2.86
N VAL A 97 1.45 -7.64 -3.81
CA VAL A 97 2.18 -8.71 -4.47
C VAL A 97 1.89 -8.67 -5.97
N ASP A 98 2.95 -8.79 -6.77
CA ASP A 98 2.82 -8.96 -8.21
C ASP A 98 2.59 -10.45 -8.49
N LEU A 99 1.49 -10.76 -9.15
CA LEU A 99 1.09 -12.12 -9.47
C LEU A 99 1.06 -12.31 -10.99
N ALA A 100 1.47 -13.51 -11.44
CA ALA A 100 1.28 -13.93 -12.81
C ALA A 100 0.54 -15.27 -12.84
N ARG A 101 -0.38 -15.41 -13.81
CA ARG A 101 -1.09 -16.67 -14.06
C ARG A 101 -0.45 -17.39 -15.22
N SER A 102 0.05 -18.61 -14.97
CA SER A 102 0.63 -19.45 -15.99
C SER A 102 -0.45 -20.11 -16.88
N PRO A 103 -0.07 -20.66 -18.06
CA PRO A 103 -1.03 -21.27 -18.97
C PRO A 103 -1.81 -22.45 -18.40
N ASP A 104 -1.26 -23.12 -17.39
CA ASP A 104 -1.92 -24.21 -16.65
C ASP A 104 -2.90 -23.73 -15.58
N GLY A 105 -3.08 -22.39 -15.46
CA GLY A 105 -3.97 -21.76 -14.49
C GLY A 105 -3.36 -21.53 -13.10
N GLN A 106 -2.11 -21.89 -12.88
CA GLN A 106 -1.42 -21.68 -11.60
C GLN A 106 -1.04 -20.19 -11.43
N TRP A 107 -1.18 -19.69 -10.20
CA TRP A 107 -0.74 -18.35 -9.82
C TRP A 107 0.66 -18.39 -9.20
N TRP A 108 1.51 -17.50 -9.66
CA TRP A 108 2.89 -17.36 -9.22
C TRP A 108 3.14 -15.95 -8.67
N VAL A 109 3.84 -15.89 -7.54
CA VAL A 109 4.35 -14.60 -7.03
C VAL A 109 5.59 -14.22 -7.83
N ILE A 110 5.55 -13.04 -8.43
CA ILE A 110 6.66 -12.47 -9.19
C ILE A 110 7.50 -11.55 -8.30
N ALA A 111 6.83 -10.71 -7.50
CA ALA A 111 7.50 -9.81 -6.57
C ALA A 111 6.62 -9.50 -5.35
N ASP A 112 7.29 -9.20 -4.24
CA ASP A 112 6.69 -8.67 -3.02
C ASP A 112 6.90 -7.16 -2.94
N ARG A 113 5.85 -6.42 -2.61
CA ARG A 113 5.86 -4.97 -2.41
C ARG A 113 5.59 -4.69 -0.93
N THR A 114 6.66 -4.56 -0.16
CA THR A 114 6.57 -4.42 1.31
C THR A 114 6.78 -2.99 1.81
N GLN A 115 7.14 -2.05 0.92
CA GLN A 115 7.39 -0.67 1.28
C GLN A 115 6.50 0.25 0.44
N ALA A 116 5.52 0.89 1.10
CA ALA A 116 4.59 1.85 0.49
C ALA A 116 4.07 1.40 -0.90
N PRO A 117 3.43 0.22 -1.01
CA PRO A 117 2.98 -0.28 -2.30
C PRO A 117 1.99 0.67 -2.95
N SER A 118 2.21 1.00 -4.21
CA SER A 118 1.29 1.76 -5.06
C SER A 118 0.33 0.84 -5.81
N GLY A 119 -0.76 1.41 -6.37
CA GLY A 119 -1.69 0.71 -7.23
C GLY A 119 -3.12 0.60 -6.70
N ALA A 120 -3.35 0.74 -5.39
CA ALA A 120 -4.68 0.62 -4.80
C ALA A 120 -5.65 1.68 -5.32
N GLY A 121 -5.19 2.93 -5.50
CA GLY A 121 -5.99 4.01 -6.06
C GLY A 121 -6.32 3.79 -7.52
N TYR A 122 -5.36 3.30 -8.31
CA TYR A 122 -5.61 2.91 -9.71
C TYR A 122 -6.60 1.75 -9.80
N ALA A 123 -6.48 0.75 -8.93
CA ALA A 123 -7.41 -0.38 -8.88
C ALA A 123 -8.84 0.08 -8.56
N LEU A 124 -8.99 1.04 -7.63
CA LEU A 124 -10.29 1.61 -7.29
C LEU A 124 -10.89 2.38 -8.47
N GLU A 125 -10.13 3.26 -9.12
CA GLU A 125 -10.60 4.01 -10.28
C GLU A 125 -10.94 3.08 -11.45
N ASN A 126 -10.09 2.10 -11.76
CA ASN A 126 -10.38 1.09 -12.76
C ASN A 126 -11.70 0.36 -12.47
N ARG A 127 -11.92 -0.01 -11.20
CA ARG A 127 -13.14 -0.67 -10.76
C ARG A 127 -14.38 0.22 -10.99
N LEU A 128 -14.30 1.50 -10.68
CA LEU A 128 -15.38 2.46 -10.88
C LEU A 128 -15.68 2.64 -12.36
N VAL A 129 -14.66 2.84 -13.19
CA VAL A 129 -14.84 3.01 -14.65
C VAL A 129 -15.46 1.76 -15.27
N VAL A 130 -14.92 0.56 -14.96
CA VAL A 130 -15.46 -0.69 -15.55
C VAL A 130 -16.88 -0.97 -15.06
N SER A 131 -17.22 -0.62 -13.81
CA SER A 131 -18.60 -0.77 -13.31
C SER A 131 -19.60 0.15 -14.00
N GLN A 132 -19.18 1.32 -14.43
CA GLN A 132 -20.01 2.26 -15.20
C GLN A 132 -20.20 1.81 -16.66
N VAL A 133 -19.16 1.19 -17.24
CA VAL A 133 -19.22 0.67 -18.62
C VAL A 133 -20.04 -0.60 -18.72
N PHE A 134 -19.95 -1.48 -17.71
CA PHE A 134 -20.61 -2.79 -17.70
C PHE A 134 -21.47 -3.01 -16.44
N PRO A 135 -22.48 -2.17 -16.16
CA PRO A 135 -23.24 -2.24 -14.90
C PRO A 135 -24.02 -3.54 -14.75
N GLU A 136 -24.53 -4.11 -15.83
CA GLU A 136 -25.27 -5.36 -15.81
C GLU A 136 -24.35 -6.55 -15.47
N MET A 137 -23.16 -6.59 -16.08
CA MET A 137 -22.17 -7.62 -15.82
C MET A 137 -21.71 -7.59 -14.35
N PHE A 138 -21.49 -6.39 -13.79
CA PHE A 138 -21.14 -6.23 -12.39
C PHE A 138 -22.19 -6.79 -11.44
N ARG A 139 -23.45 -6.49 -11.71
CA ARG A 139 -24.59 -6.99 -10.93
C ARG A 139 -24.72 -8.51 -11.05
N ASP A 140 -24.70 -9.04 -12.27
CA ASP A 140 -25.01 -10.43 -12.55
C ASP A 140 -23.88 -11.37 -12.06
N LEU A 141 -22.62 -10.92 -12.12
CA LEU A 141 -21.46 -11.62 -11.62
C LEU A 141 -21.19 -11.38 -10.13
N HIS A 142 -21.99 -10.54 -9.46
CA HIS A 142 -21.80 -10.17 -8.05
C HIS A 142 -20.36 -9.74 -7.75
N VAL A 143 -19.80 -8.85 -8.61
CA VAL A 143 -18.41 -8.41 -8.49
C VAL A 143 -18.17 -7.77 -7.14
N GLN A 144 -17.17 -8.26 -6.40
CA GLN A 144 -16.81 -7.78 -5.07
C GLN A 144 -16.42 -6.29 -5.09
N HIS A 145 -16.96 -5.51 -4.17
CA HIS A 145 -16.58 -4.12 -3.96
C HIS A 145 -15.20 -4.01 -3.29
N LEU A 146 -14.49 -2.90 -3.54
CA LEU A 146 -13.22 -2.61 -2.91
C LEU A 146 -13.36 -1.72 -1.67
N ALA A 147 -14.57 -1.25 -1.36
CA ALA A 147 -14.81 -0.34 -0.23
C ALA A 147 -14.34 -0.93 1.11
N ASP A 148 -14.60 -2.21 1.34
CA ASP A 148 -14.22 -2.89 2.59
C ASP A 148 -12.71 -2.84 2.83
N PHE A 149 -11.90 -3.04 1.78
CA PHE A 149 -10.44 -2.91 1.88
C PHE A 149 -10.00 -1.52 2.36
N PHE A 150 -10.63 -0.46 1.86
CA PHE A 150 -10.28 0.91 2.26
C PHE A 150 -10.81 1.26 3.65
N HIS A 151 -11.96 0.74 4.05
CA HIS A 151 -12.45 0.86 5.43
C HIS A 151 -11.52 0.15 6.41
N ASP A 152 -11.14 -1.09 6.13
CA ASP A 152 -10.19 -1.84 6.96
C ASP A 152 -8.85 -1.11 7.08
N GLN A 153 -8.39 -0.47 6.00
CA GLN A 153 -7.18 0.35 6.01
C GLN A 153 -7.32 1.58 6.92
N GLN A 154 -8.46 2.30 6.84
CA GLN A 154 -8.73 3.44 7.71
C GLN A 154 -8.78 3.02 9.18
N ASP A 155 -9.52 1.97 9.50
CA ASP A 155 -9.68 1.45 10.86
C ASP A 155 -8.34 0.93 11.42
N GLY A 156 -7.58 0.21 10.58
CA GLY A 156 -6.26 -0.29 10.94
C GLY A 156 -5.27 0.83 11.26
N LEU A 157 -5.26 1.91 10.46
CA LEU A 157 -4.40 3.08 10.70
C LEU A 157 -4.87 3.86 11.94
N ALA A 158 -6.18 4.01 12.13
CA ALA A 158 -6.73 4.67 13.31
C ALA A 158 -6.36 3.94 14.61
N ALA A 159 -6.39 2.60 14.59
CA ALA A 159 -6.01 1.78 15.74
C ALA A 159 -4.52 1.87 16.11
N LEU A 160 -3.67 2.37 15.20
CA LEU A 160 -2.23 2.59 15.45
C LEU A 160 -1.91 3.98 15.97
N ALA A 161 -2.87 4.90 15.96
CA ALA A 161 -2.63 6.27 16.39
C ALA A 161 -2.38 6.31 17.91
N PRO A 162 -1.35 7.06 18.36
CA PRO A 162 -1.04 7.22 19.77
C PRO A 162 -1.93 8.29 20.42
N VAL A 163 -3.25 8.13 20.30
CA VAL A 163 -4.25 9.04 20.88
C VAL A 163 -4.80 8.46 22.15
N GLU A 164 -5.14 9.31 23.10
CA GLU A 164 -5.76 8.93 24.38
C GLU A 164 -7.25 9.34 24.41
N GLY A 165 -8.08 8.47 24.96
CA GLY A 165 -9.50 8.74 25.12
C GLY A 165 -10.28 8.79 23.80
N ASP A 166 -11.20 9.76 23.66
CA ASP A 166 -12.08 9.92 22.50
C ASP A 166 -11.51 10.85 21.41
N GLU A 167 -10.20 11.14 21.45
CA GLU A 167 -9.59 11.98 20.43
C GLU A 167 -9.57 11.25 19.08
N GLN A 168 -9.91 12.01 18.01
CA GLN A 168 -9.81 11.47 16.65
C GLN A 168 -8.35 11.48 16.17
N PRO A 169 -7.87 10.36 15.59
CA PRO A 169 -6.51 10.29 15.09
C PRO A 169 -6.29 11.25 13.91
N HIS A 170 -5.15 11.96 13.93
CA HIS A 170 -4.72 12.77 12.80
C HIS A 170 -3.88 11.93 11.84
N ILE A 171 -4.52 11.41 10.80
CA ILE A 171 -3.88 10.60 9.76
C ILE A 171 -3.65 11.48 8.53
N VAL A 172 -2.43 11.46 7.99
CA VAL A 172 -2.07 12.18 6.77
C VAL A 172 -1.49 11.22 5.72
N LEU A 173 -1.63 11.57 4.46
CA LEU A 173 -0.99 10.87 3.36
C LEU A 173 0.23 11.66 2.90
N LEU A 174 1.43 11.14 3.18
CA LEU A 174 2.70 11.75 2.79
C LEU A 174 3.02 11.40 1.33
N THR A 175 3.24 12.43 0.52
CA THR A 175 3.64 12.31 -0.88
C THR A 175 5.02 12.93 -1.13
N PRO A 176 5.81 12.37 -2.07
CA PRO A 176 7.01 13.05 -2.58
C PRO A 176 6.71 14.30 -3.43
N GLY A 177 5.42 14.55 -3.75
CA GLY A 177 4.98 15.70 -4.52
C GLY A 177 4.61 15.37 -5.99
N PRO A 178 4.24 16.41 -6.75
CA PRO A 178 3.63 16.26 -8.07
C PRO A 178 4.55 15.68 -9.15
N TYR A 179 5.85 15.61 -8.89
CA TYR A 179 6.83 14.99 -9.80
C TYR A 179 7.01 13.47 -9.59
N ASN A 180 6.23 12.86 -8.70
CA ASN A 180 6.18 11.42 -8.55
C ASN A 180 5.24 10.81 -9.59
N GLU A 181 5.63 9.67 -10.18
CA GLU A 181 4.86 9.02 -11.24
C GLU A 181 3.44 8.65 -10.82
N THR A 182 3.25 8.31 -9.54
CA THR A 182 1.97 7.89 -8.98
C THR A 182 1.24 9.02 -8.21
N TYR A 183 1.59 10.29 -8.45
CA TYR A 183 0.98 11.41 -7.74
C TYR A 183 -0.54 11.47 -7.90
N PHE A 184 -1.07 11.08 -9.06
CA PHE A 184 -2.52 10.93 -9.24
C PHE A 184 -3.12 10.05 -8.15
N GLU A 185 -2.52 8.86 -7.89
CA GLU A 185 -3.00 7.93 -6.86
C GLU A 185 -2.95 8.56 -5.47
N HIS A 186 -1.88 9.29 -5.14
CA HIS A 186 -1.78 9.96 -3.83
C HIS A 186 -2.89 10.97 -3.61
N ALA A 187 -3.16 11.82 -4.60
CA ALA A 187 -4.24 12.80 -4.56
C ALA A 187 -5.62 12.14 -4.53
N TYR A 188 -5.80 11.06 -5.29
CA TYR A 188 -7.04 10.30 -5.36
C TYR A 188 -7.36 9.62 -4.02
N LEU A 189 -6.39 8.90 -3.44
CA LEU A 189 -6.55 8.22 -2.15
C LEU A 189 -6.72 9.22 -1.00
N SER A 190 -6.01 10.35 -1.01
CA SER A 190 -6.21 11.42 -0.04
C SER A 190 -7.68 11.88 0.01
N ARG A 191 -8.27 12.11 -1.15
CA ARG A 191 -9.70 12.49 -1.26
C ARG A 191 -10.65 11.37 -0.85
N TYR A 192 -10.35 10.15 -1.26
CA TYR A 192 -11.21 9.00 -1.00
C TYR A 192 -11.21 8.60 0.48
N LEU A 193 -10.03 8.57 1.11
CA LEU A 193 -9.85 8.23 2.53
C LEU A 193 -10.11 9.42 3.47
N GLY A 194 -10.19 10.65 2.95
CA GLY A 194 -10.33 11.84 3.77
C GLY A 194 -9.05 12.23 4.52
N PHE A 195 -7.89 11.73 4.13
CA PHE A 195 -6.61 12.06 4.74
C PHE A 195 -5.98 13.26 4.04
N PRO A 196 -5.54 14.32 4.77
CA PRO A 196 -4.82 15.42 4.17
C PRO A 196 -3.59 14.93 3.40
N LEU A 197 -3.42 15.39 2.15
CA LEU A 197 -2.22 15.16 1.35
C LEU A 197 -1.15 16.15 1.80
N VAL A 198 0.01 15.65 2.19
CA VAL A 198 1.12 16.46 2.72
C VAL A 198 2.44 16.09 2.07
N GLU A 199 3.33 17.06 1.94
CA GLU A 199 4.71 16.85 1.55
C GLU A 199 5.64 16.92 2.77
N GLY A 200 6.90 16.48 2.64
CA GLY A 200 7.84 16.52 3.75
C GLY A 200 8.06 17.90 4.37
N GLN A 201 7.93 18.96 3.57
CA GLN A 201 8.01 20.33 4.03
C GLN A 201 6.85 20.78 4.94
N ASP A 202 5.71 20.08 4.88
CA ASP A 202 4.53 20.38 5.71
C ASP A 202 4.64 19.77 7.10
N LEU A 203 5.64 18.92 7.31
CA LEU A 203 5.88 18.23 8.57
C LEU A 203 7.08 18.83 9.32
N THR A 204 7.07 18.70 10.65
CA THR A 204 8.20 19.08 11.51
C THR A 204 8.26 18.18 12.73
N GLY A 205 9.48 17.76 13.11
CA GLY A 205 9.74 17.05 14.35
C GLY A 205 10.02 18.02 15.49
N ARG A 206 9.44 17.77 16.66
CA ARG A 206 9.78 18.44 17.92
C ARG A 206 9.86 17.39 19.04
N GLY A 207 11.05 17.22 19.57
CA GLY A 207 11.31 16.09 20.45
C GLY A 207 11.08 14.78 19.72
N GLU A 208 10.26 13.89 20.29
CA GLU A 208 9.91 12.58 19.71
C GLU A 208 8.57 12.57 18.96
N THR A 209 7.98 13.76 18.73
CA THR A 209 6.67 13.90 18.10
C THR A 209 6.77 14.58 16.75
N LEU A 210 6.02 14.07 15.78
CA LEU A 210 5.86 14.66 14.46
C LEU A 210 4.60 15.53 14.42
N TYR A 211 4.73 16.74 13.90
CA TYR A 211 3.64 17.72 13.79
C TYR A 211 3.40 18.11 12.35
N LEU A 212 2.12 18.33 12.02
CA LEU A 212 1.70 18.97 10.78
C LEU A 212 1.71 20.50 10.98
N LYS A 213 2.41 21.21 10.09
CA LYS A 213 2.38 22.66 10.03
C LYS A 213 1.05 23.14 9.46
N THR A 214 0.34 23.98 10.19
CA THR A 214 -0.93 24.56 9.73
C THR A 214 -0.84 26.09 9.75
N LEU A 215 -1.79 26.75 9.11
CA LEU A 215 -1.90 28.23 9.17
C LEU A 215 -2.17 28.76 10.59
N ARG A 216 -2.60 27.91 11.51
CA ARG A 216 -2.86 28.24 12.92
C ARG A 216 -1.71 27.84 13.86
N GLY A 217 -0.63 27.25 13.32
CA GLY A 217 0.50 26.73 14.08
C GLY A 217 0.70 25.22 13.89
N LEU A 218 1.26 24.57 14.90
CA LEU A 218 1.54 23.12 14.91
C LEU A 218 0.48 22.41 15.69
#